data_73713e7557b3dc994beeb1dc780000c7
#
_entry.id   73713e7557b3dc994beeb1dc780000c7
#
_cell.length_a   1.000
_cell.length_b   1.000
_cell.length_c   1.000
_cell.angle_alpha   90.00
_cell.angle_beta   90.00
_cell.angle_gamma   90.00
#
_symmetry.space_group_name_H-M   'P 1'
#
loop_
_entity.id
_entity.type
_entity.pdbx_description
1 polymer ?
#
loop_
_entity_poly.entity_id
_entity_poly.type
_entity_poly.pdbx_seq_one_letter_code
_entity_poly.pdbx_strand_id
1 'polypeptide(L)'
;YEMGLRHGREARQKIERNLEVYFRRFKNETALSREEALQRASKYLAVIKKQDPAYARAMEGVAEGSSRELLEIAALNVRYELMYSQFSKIGLKPVPRTFGCTAFAALPKVVKNGHLLMGQNWDWIPEVEGLFLKVRNETGPDVLCFTEAGVVGGKIGLNSEGLGLMINGLVSDRDDWSRLRKPFHLRCWEVLRSRTLE
;
A
#
# COMPACT_ATOMS: atom_id res chain seq x y z
N TYR A 1 1.08 -16.46 -4.15
CA TYR A 1 0.05 -17.02 -3.26
C TYR A 1 0.63 -17.34 -1.89
N GLU A 2 1.65 -18.18 -1.76
CA GLU A 2 2.21 -18.66 -0.50
C GLU A 2 2.68 -17.52 0.44
N MET A 3 3.36 -16.51 -0.11
CA MET A 3 3.72 -15.31 0.65
C MET A 3 2.48 -14.64 1.26
N GLY A 4 1.41 -14.52 0.47
CA GLY A 4 0.15 -13.95 0.95
C GLY A 4 -0.53 -14.80 2.02
N LEU A 5 -0.55 -16.11 1.83
CA LEU A 5 -1.13 -17.06 2.80
C LEU A 5 -0.42 -16.98 4.16
N ARG A 6 0.91 -16.93 4.13
CA ARG A 6 1.71 -16.75 5.34
C ARG A 6 1.45 -15.39 6.00
N HIS A 7 1.45 -14.31 5.20
CA HIS A 7 1.11 -12.97 5.69
C HIS A 7 -0.27 -12.96 6.37
N GLY A 8 -1.29 -13.55 5.71
CA GLY A 8 -2.64 -13.63 6.26
C GLY A 8 -2.70 -14.36 7.60
N ARG A 9 -2.01 -15.50 7.72
CA ARG A 9 -1.98 -16.31 8.95
C ARG A 9 -1.24 -15.59 10.08
N GLU A 10 -0.03 -15.10 9.82
CA GLU A 10 0.83 -14.48 10.85
C GLU A 10 0.31 -13.11 11.32
N ALA A 11 -0.38 -12.36 10.45
CA ALA A 11 -0.87 -11.02 10.75
C ALA A 11 -2.41 -10.93 10.90
N ARG A 12 -3.12 -12.04 11.10
CA ARG A 12 -4.59 -12.11 11.12
C ARG A 12 -5.24 -11.04 12.00
N GLN A 13 -4.81 -10.90 13.24
CA GLN A 13 -5.37 -9.91 14.17
C GLN A 13 -5.11 -8.47 13.72
N LYS A 14 -3.92 -8.20 13.19
CA LYS A 14 -3.56 -6.89 12.64
C LYS A 14 -4.40 -6.54 11.39
N ILE A 15 -4.64 -7.53 10.53
CA ILE A 15 -5.51 -7.37 9.34
C ILE A 15 -6.93 -7.05 9.76
N GLU A 16 -7.46 -7.77 10.74
CA GLU A 16 -8.79 -7.51 11.30
C GLU A 16 -8.91 -6.08 11.83
N ARG A 17 -7.93 -5.64 12.63
CA ARG A 17 -7.84 -4.28 13.14
C ARG A 17 -7.82 -3.25 12.02
N ASN A 18 -7.00 -3.46 11.00
CA ASN A 18 -6.89 -2.54 9.86
C ASN A 18 -8.20 -2.46 9.07
N LEU A 19 -8.90 -3.57 8.89
CA LEU A 19 -10.23 -3.58 8.25
C LEU A 19 -11.23 -2.72 9.04
N GLU A 20 -11.31 -2.90 10.36
CA GLU A 20 -12.18 -2.07 11.21
C GLU A 20 -11.86 -0.58 11.10
N VAL A 21 -10.56 -0.22 11.20
CA VAL A 21 -10.10 1.16 11.11
C VAL A 21 -10.47 1.76 9.74
N TYR A 22 -10.13 1.09 8.64
CA TYR A 22 -10.35 1.64 7.31
C TYR A 22 -11.82 1.71 6.93
N PHE A 23 -12.65 0.71 7.22
CA PHE A 23 -14.08 0.78 6.92
C PHE A 23 -14.79 1.86 7.76
N ARG A 24 -14.38 2.06 9.01
CA ARG A 24 -14.86 3.20 9.82
C ARG A 24 -14.48 4.54 9.17
N ARG A 25 -13.25 4.69 8.66
CA ARG A 25 -12.79 5.91 8.01
C ARG A 25 -13.46 6.13 6.65
N PHE A 26 -13.65 5.09 5.84
CA PHE A 26 -14.42 5.20 4.60
C PHE A 26 -15.80 5.78 4.86
N LYS A 27 -16.49 5.29 5.89
CA LYS A 27 -17.80 5.83 6.28
C LYS A 27 -17.73 7.27 6.77
N ASN A 28 -16.81 7.59 7.67
CA ASN A 28 -16.81 8.88 8.38
C ASN A 28 -16.17 10.01 7.56
N GLU A 29 -15.17 9.72 6.74
CA GLU A 29 -14.40 10.74 6.04
C GLU A 29 -14.80 10.87 4.56
N THR A 30 -15.29 9.81 3.97
CA THR A 30 -15.61 9.78 2.54
C THR A 30 -17.08 9.47 2.26
N ALA A 31 -17.88 9.30 3.29
CA ALA A 31 -19.29 8.89 3.20
C ALA A 31 -19.53 7.61 2.36
N LEU A 32 -18.51 6.75 2.24
CA LEU A 32 -18.65 5.45 1.60
C LEU A 32 -19.20 4.43 2.59
N SER A 33 -20.33 3.82 2.27
CA SER A 33 -20.78 2.62 2.96
C SER A 33 -19.80 1.45 2.75
N ARG A 34 -19.88 0.44 3.60
CA ARG A 34 -19.08 -0.79 3.41
C ARG A 34 -19.32 -1.42 2.04
N GLU A 35 -20.57 -1.50 1.64
CA GLU A 35 -20.97 -2.08 0.36
C GLU A 35 -20.39 -1.32 -0.83
N GLU A 36 -20.50 0.02 -0.83
CA GLU A 36 -19.90 0.87 -1.86
C GLU A 36 -18.38 0.75 -1.92
N ALA A 37 -17.71 0.67 -0.77
CA ALA A 37 -16.27 0.47 -0.72
C ALA A 37 -15.87 -0.89 -1.33
N LEU A 38 -16.58 -1.97 -1.01
CA LEU A 38 -16.35 -3.30 -1.59
C LEU A 38 -16.64 -3.33 -3.09
N GLN A 39 -17.73 -2.68 -3.54
CA GLN A 39 -18.06 -2.56 -4.95
C GLN A 39 -16.97 -1.83 -5.74
N ARG A 40 -16.41 -0.75 -5.19
CA ARG A 40 -15.29 -0.04 -5.81
C ARG A 40 -14.01 -0.88 -5.78
N ALA A 41 -13.72 -1.54 -4.67
CA ALA A 41 -12.58 -2.45 -4.55
C ALA A 41 -12.63 -3.58 -5.59
N SER A 42 -13.83 -4.10 -5.91
CA SER A 42 -13.99 -5.14 -6.94
C SER A 42 -13.56 -4.65 -8.34
N LYS A 43 -13.84 -3.39 -8.69
CA LYS A 43 -13.41 -2.81 -9.96
C LYS A 43 -11.88 -2.71 -10.04
N TYR A 44 -11.23 -2.27 -8.96
CA TYR A 44 -9.77 -2.23 -8.90
C TYR A 44 -9.15 -3.60 -8.85
N LEU A 45 -9.78 -4.58 -8.21
CA LEU A 45 -9.32 -5.97 -8.22
C LEU A 45 -9.25 -6.53 -9.66
N ALA A 46 -10.23 -6.18 -10.51
CA ALA A 46 -10.18 -6.54 -11.93
C ALA A 46 -8.98 -5.90 -12.65
N VAL A 47 -8.66 -4.64 -12.35
CA VAL A 47 -7.46 -3.96 -12.88
C VAL A 47 -6.20 -4.65 -12.40
N ILE A 48 -6.10 -4.96 -11.09
CA ILE A 48 -4.94 -5.65 -10.51
C ILE A 48 -4.76 -7.03 -11.16
N LYS A 49 -5.82 -7.83 -11.28
CA LYS A 49 -5.76 -9.16 -11.94
C LYS A 49 -5.22 -9.10 -13.36
N LYS A 50 -5.57 -8.04 -14.10
CA LYS A 50 -5.09 -7.84 -15.47
C LYS A 50 -3.62 -7.39 -15.54
N GLN A 51 -3.19 -6.52 -14.61
CA GLN A 51 -1.88 -5.88 -14.65
C GLN A 51 -0.79 -6.68 -13.93
N ASP A 52 -1.12 -7.30 -12.81
CA ASP A 52 -0.22 -8.16 -12.04
C ASP A 52 -1.01 -9.33 -11.42
N PRO A 53 -1.17 -10.43 -12.18
CA PRO A 53 -1.84 -11.63 -11.68
C PRO A 53 -1.17 -12.22 -10.43
N ALA A 54 0.15 -12.06 -10.28
CA ALA A 54 0.87 -12.58 -9.12
C ALA A 54 0.52 -11.79 -7.85
N TYR A 55 0.36 -10.46 -7.96
CA TYR A 55 -0.14 -9.63 -6.87
C TYR A 55 -1.56 -10.03 -6.47
N ALA A 56 -2.45 -10.25 -7.44
CA ALA A 56 -3.81 -10.71 -7.18
C ALA A 56 -3.83 -12.07 -6.48
N ARG A 57 -3.00 -13.02 -6.91
CA ARG A 57 -2.85 -14.34 -6.27
C ARG A 57 -2.33 -14.22 -4.83
N ALA A 58 -1.44 -13.27 -4.56
CA ALA A 58 -0.98 -13.01 -3.20
C ALA A 58 -2.10 -12.41 -2.34
N MET A 59 -2.98 -11.55 -2.89
CA MET A 59 -4.18 -11.07 -2.18
C MET A 59 -5.13 -12.21 -1.84
N GLU A 60 -5.34 -13.18 -2.73
CA GLU A 60 -6.12 -14.39 -2.46
C GLU A 60 -5.51 -15.19 -1.29
N GLY A 61 -4.18 -15.32 -1.26
CA GLY A 61 -3.47 -15.93 -0.16
C GLY A 61 -3.68 -15.19 1.18
N VAL A 62 -3.58 -13.84 1.17
CA VAL A 62 -3.86 -13.04 2.38
C VAL A 62 -5.29 -13.25 2.87
N ALA A 63 -6.26 -13.26 1.97
CA ALA A 63 -7.69 -13.47 2.29
C ALA A 63 -7.90 -14.83 2.97
N GLU A 64 -7.38 -15.90 2.35
CA GLU A 64 -7.48 -17.25 2.92
C GLU A 64 -6.76 -17.35 4.27
N GLY A 65 -5.51 -16.90 4.35
CA GLY A 65 -4.69 -16.99 5.56
C GLY A 65 -5.29 -16.23 6.74
N SER A 66 -5.94 -15.10 6.48
CA SER A 66 -6.61 -14.29 7.50
C SER A 66 -8.06 -14.69 7.77
N SER A 67 -8.65 -15.62 6.99
CA SER A 67 -10.06 -15.96 6.98
C SER A 67 -10.96 -14.75 6.74
N ARG A 68 -10.58 -13.92 5.76
CA ARG A 68 -11.32 -12.73 5.33
C ARG A 68 -11.72 -12.84 3.87
N GLU A 69 -12.74 -12.08 3.49
CA GLU A 69 -13.17 -12.03 2.10
C GLU A 69 -12.15 -11.34 1.21
N LEU A 70 -11.97 -11.84 -0.01
CA LEU A 70 -11.02 -11.27 -0.97
C LEU A 70 -11.29 -9.77 -1.24
N LEU A 71 -12.55 -9.35 -1.27
CA LEU A 71 -12.91 -7.96 -1.50
C LEU A 71 -12.55 -7.05 -0.31
N GLU A 72 -12.53 -7.57 0.91
CA GLU A 72 -12.04 -6.82 2.07
C GLU A 72 -10.53 -6.57 1.96
N ILE A 73 -9.78 -7.61 1.58
CA ILE A 73 -8.34 -7.47 1.32
C ILE A 73 -8.08 -6.53 0.12
N ALA A 74 -8.91 -6.61 -0.92
CA ALA A 74 -8.84 -5.68 -2.03
C ALA A 74 -9.05 -4.22 -1.56
N ALA A 75 -10.03 -3.98 -0.70
CA ALA A 75 -10.29 -2.64 -0.15
C ALA A 75 -9.08 -2.07 0.61
N LEU A 76 -8.34 -2.89 1.37
CA LEU A 76 -7.07 -2.45 2.00
C LEU A 76 -6.00 -2.09 0.96
N ASN A 77 -5.88 -2.91 -0.09
CA ASN A 77 -4.86 -2.71 -1.14
C ASN A 77 -5.14 -1.51 -2.05
N VAL A 78 -6.38 -1.02 -2.10
CA VAL A 78 -6.78 0.16 -2.88
C VAL A 78 -7.35 1.29 -1.99
N ARG A 79 -6.99 1.29 -0.72
CA ARG A 79 -7.52 2.26 0.25
C ARG A 79 -7.24 3.71 -0.11
N TYR A 80 -6.11 4.00 -0.77
CA TYR A 80 -5.81 5.35 -1.27
C TYR A 80 -6.85 5.78 -2.31
N GLU A 81 -7.13 4.93 -3.26
CA GLU A 81 -8.11 5.18 -4.31
C GLU A 81 -9.52 5.34 -3.74
N LEU A 82 -9.87 4.58 -2.70
CA LEU A 82 -11.17 4.70 -2.02
C LEU A 82 -11.27 6.01 -1.24
N MET A 83 -10.24 6.39 -0.52
CA MET A 83 -10.23 7.62 0.30
C MET A 83 -10.15 8.87 -0.58
N TYR A 84 -9.14 8.96 -1.44
CA TYR A 84 -8.85 10.19 -2.17
C TYR A 84 -9.82 10.47 -3.32
N SER A 85 -10.45 9.45 -3.90
CA SER A 85 -11.47 9.65 -4.93
C SER A 85 -12.69 10.45 -4.46
N GLN A 86 -12.89 10.59 -3.16
CA GLN A 86 -13.98 11.37 -2.58
C GLN A 86 -13.57 12.81 -2.26
N PHE A 87 -12.32 13.07 -1.94
CA PHE A 87 -11.85 14.42 -1.62
C PHE A 87 -12.01 15.38 -2.80
N SER A 88 -11.87 14.90 -4.04
CA SER A 88 -12.14 15.70 -5.23
C SER A 88 -13.62 16.05 -5.42
N LYS A 89 -14.54 15.26 -4.84
CA LYS A 89 -16.00 15.47 -4.96
C LYS A 89 -16.59 16.32 -3.83
N ILE A 90 -15.96 16.32 -2.66
CA ILE A 90 -16.47 17.00 -1.45
C ILE A 90 -15.98 18.47 -1.39
N GLY A 91 -15.29 18.97 -2.45
CA GLY A 91 -14.68 20.29 -2.43
C GLY A 91 -13.72 20.37 -1.25
N LEU A 92 -12.44 20.30 -1.51
CA LEU A 92 -11.31 20.27 -0.59
C LEU A 92 -11.58 20.96 0.78
N LYS A 93 -12.22 20.27 1.71
CA LYS A 93 -12.02 20.63 3.11
C LYS A 93 -10.57 20.23 3.40
N PRO A 94 -9.75 21.16 3.89
CA PRO A 94 -8.37 20.82 4.19
C PRO A 94 -8.36 19.60 5.11
N VAL A 95 -7.73 18.52 4.63
CA VAL A 95 -7.39 17.40 5.52
C VAL A 95 -6.68 18.02 6.71
N PRO A 96 -7.09 17.74 7.95
CA PRO A 96 -6.41 18.29 9.10
C PRO A 96 -4.92 18.05 8.94
N ARG A 97 -4.10 19.09 9.10
CA ARG A 97 -2.63 19.07 8.91
C ARG A 97 -1.88 18.18 9.91
N THR A 98 -2.55 17.22 10.51
CA THR A 98 -2.01 16.34 11.56
C THR A 98 -1.23 15.15 11.04
N PHE A 99 -1.20 14.92 9.71
CA PHE A 99 -0.46 13.83 9.12
C PHE A 99 0.51 14.40 8.09
N GLY A 100 1.78 14.16 8.31
CA GLY A 100 2.85 14.53 7.41
C GLY A 100 3.91 13.46 7.40
N CYS A 101 4.48 13.16 6.23
CA CYS A 101 5.62 12.28 6.12
C CYS A 101 6.86 13.12 5.89
N THR A 102 7.98 12.74 6.50
CA THR A 102 9.28 13.34 6.25
C THR A 102 10.20 12.28 5.71
N ALA A 103 10.82 12.54 4.57
CA ALA A 103 11.80 11.65 3.98
C ALA A 103 13.09 12.40 3.67
N PHE A 104 14.22 11.74 3.81
CA PHE A 104 15.51 12.28 3.41
C PHE A 104 16.36 11.21 2.70
N ALA A 105 17.26 11.67 1.84
CA ALA A 105 18.29 10.85 1.25
C ALA A 105 19.62 11.61 1.28
N ALA A 106 20.67 10.97 1.79
CA ALA A 106 22.03 11.47 1.78
C ALA A 106 22.85 10.67 0.77
N LEU A 107 23.38 11.36 -0.24
CA LEU A 107 24.15 10.75 -1.32
C LEU A 107 25.49 10.18 -0.81
N PRO A 108 26.07 9.19 -1.49
CA PRO A 108 27.35 8.56 -1.11
C PRO A 108 28.48 9.54 -0.82
N LYS A 109 28.54 10.65 -1.54
CA LYS A 109 29.58 11.69 -1.40
C LYS A 109 29.59 12.38 -0.04
N VAL A 110 28.46 12.40 0.68
CA VAL A 110 28.32 13.08 1.98
C VAL A 110 28.16 12.10 3.15
N VAL A 111 28.22 10.80 2.87
CA VAL A 111 28.08 9.74 3.88
C VAL A 111 29.45 9.05 4.06
N LYS A 112 29.90 8.93 5.32
CA LYS A 112 31.26 8.44 5.66
C LYS A 112 31.62 7.07 5.04
N ASN A 113 30.64 6.18 4.92
CA ASN A 113 30.85 4.83 4.38
C ASN A 113 30.63 4.72 2.87
N GLY A 114 30.36 5.85 2.18
CA GLY A 114 30.18 5.87 0.74
C GLY A 114 28.88 5.20 0.23
N HIS A 115 27.91 4.93 1.11
CA HIS A 115 26.61 4.36 0.73
C HIS A 115 25.53 5.43 0.71
N LEU A 116 24.48 5.22 -0.09
CA LEU A 116 23.26 6.00 0.00
C LEU A 116 22.56 5.72 1.35
N LEU A 117 22.32 6.78 2.13
CA LEU A 117 21.51 6.68 3.35
C LEU A 117 20.14 7.27 3.11
N MET A 118 19.12 6.49 3.38
CA MET A 118 17.71 6.91 3.25
C MET A 118 16.98 6.71 4.57
N GLY A 119 16.08 7.63 4.91
CA GLY A 119 15.25 7.52 6.10
C GLY A 119 13.90 8.21 5.93
N GLN A 120 12.90 7.67 6.60
CA GLN A 120 11.54 8.19 6.54
C GLN A 120 10.83 8.09 7.89
N ASN A 121 10.17 9.18 8.29
CA ASN A 121 9.04 9.13 9.21
C ASN A 121 7.76 9.00 8.38
N TRP A 122 7.02 7.95 8.61
CA TRP A 122 5.73 7.74 8.00
C TRP A 122 4.64 8.01 9.04
N ASP A 123 4.13 9.25 9.03
CA ASP A 123 3.11 9.68 9.96
C ASP A 123 1.74 9.34 9.38
N TRP A 124 1.11 8.36 9.96
CA TRP A 124 -0.15 7.82 9.49
C TRP A 124 -1.14 7.64 10.66
N ILE A 125 -2.23 6.96 10.41
CA ILE A 125 -3.28 6.66 11.36
C ILE A 125 -2.71 5.83 12.52
N PRO A 126 -2.75 6.30 13.77
CA PRO A 126 -2.12 5.59 14.90
C PRO A 126 -2.65 4.18 15.15
N GLU A 127 -3.93 3.92 14.80
CA GLU A 127 -4.55 2.61 15.00
C GLU A 127 -4.20 1.58 13.93
N VAL A 128 -3.56 2.00 12.83
CA VAL A 128 -3.18 1.10 11.73
C VAL A 128 -1.95 0.30 12.09
N GLU A 129 -2.09 -1.01 12.01
CA GLU A 129 -1.03 -1.97 12.29
C GLU A 129 -0.18 -2.25 11.06
N GLY A 130 1.14 -2.14 11.23
CA GLY A 130 2.14 -2.45 10.21
C GLY A 130 2.96 -3.68 10.50
N LEU A 131 3.73 -4.10 9.49
CA LEU A 131 4.69 -5.19 9.59
C LEU A 131 5.83 -5.03 8.58
N PHE A 132 6.92 -5.76 8.81
CA PHE A 132 8.00 -5.89 7.85
C PHE A 132 7.84 -7.18 7.05
N LEU A 133 8.02 -7.08 5.73
CA LEU A 133 8.11 -8.21 4.82
C LEU A 133 9.54 -8.38 4.35
N LYS A 134 10.06 -9.60 4.48
CA LYS A 134 11.29 -10.04 3.83
C LYS A 134 10.89 -11.06 2.78
N VAL A 135 10.94 -10.66 1.53
CA VAL A 135 10.54 -11.48 0.38
C VAL A 135 11.79 -11.89 -0.37
N ARG A 136 11.98 -13.20 -0.52
CA ARG A 136 12.99 -13.78 -1.41
C ARG A 136 12.34 -14.14 -2.73
N ASN A 137 12.95 -13.73 -3.82
CA ASN A 137 12.45 -13.99 -5.16
C ASN A 137 13.44 -14.87 -5.92
N GLU A 138 12.95 -15.92 -6.56
CA GLU A 138 13.78 -16.81 -7.37
C GLU A 138 14.29 -16.15 -8.67
N THR A 139 13.51 -15.22 -9.22
CA THR A 139 13.77 -14.62 -10.55
C THR A 139 13.94 -13.11 -10.53
N GLY A 140 13.76 -12.46 -9.39
CA GLY A 140 13.83 -11.03 -9.21
C GLY A 140 14.62 -10.61 -7.97
N PRO A 141 14.69 -9.32 -7.67
CA PRO A 141 15.34 -8.83 -6.46
C PRO A 141 14.68 -9.34 -5.18
N ASP A 142 15.45 -9.66 -4.18
CA ASP A 142 14.96 -9.80 -2.82
C ASP A 142 14.50 -8.45 -2.30
N VAL A 143 13.43 -8.41 -1.52
CA VAL A 143 12.84 -7.17 -1.00
C VAL A 143 12.74 -7.23 0.52
N LEU A 144 13.19 -6.16 1.18
CA LEU A 144 12.90 -5.89 2.60
C LEU A 144 12.09 -4.60 2.67
N CYS A 145 10.87 -4.67 3.16
CA CYS A 145 9.99 -3.52 3.16
C CYS A 145 9.04 -3.49 4.34
N PHE A 146 8.57 -2.28 4.65
CA PHE A 146 7.44 -2.06 5.54
C PHE A 146 6.14 -1.98 4.74
N THR A 147 5.08 -2.53 5.30
CA THR A 147 3.71 -2.41 4.78
C THR A 147 2.68 -2.43 5.90
N GLU A 148 1.44 -2.13 5.58
CA GLU A 148 0.31 -2.33 6.48
C GLU A 148 -0.18 -3.77 6.39
N ALA A 149 -0.58 -4.34 7.52
CA ALA A 149 -1.15 -5.69 7.53
C ALA A 149 -2.38 -5.78 6.62
N GLY A 150 -2.37 -6.75 5.72
CA GLY A 150 -3.39 -6.94 4.68
C GLY A 150 -3.05 -6.31 3.33
N VAL A 151 -2.04 -5.44 3.26
CA VAL A 151 -1.51 -4.92 1.98
C VAL A 151 -0.38 -5.84 1.51
N VAL A 152 -0.56 -6.43 0.34
CA VAL A 152 0.32 -7.49 -0.18
C VAL A 152 1.75 -7.03 -0.43
N GLY A 153 1.91 -5.87 -1.05
CA GLY A 153 3.22 -5.34 -1.42
C GLY A 153 3.78 -4.36 -0.40
N GLY A 154 5.09 -4.15 -0.45
CA GLY A 154 5.75 -3.11 0.32
C GLY A 154 5.48 -1.72 -0.21
N LYS A 155 5.60 -0.73 0.65
CA LYS A 155 5.47 0.68 0.28
C LYS A 155 6.64 1.55 0.73
N ILE A 156 7.46 1.07 1.65
CA ILE A 156 8.71 1.71 2.10
C ILE A 156 9.71 0.58 2.25
N GLY A 157 10.86 0.68 1.63
CA GLY A 157 11.85 -0.40 1.72
C GLY A 157 12.96 -0.31 0.71
N LEU A 158 13.67 -1.40 0.58
CA LEU A 158 14.80 -1.56 -0.35
C LEU A 158 14.82 -2.97 -0.94
N ASN A 159 15.54 -3.12 -2.03
CA ASN A 159 15.76 -4.40 -2.66
C ASN A 159 17.24 -4.75 -2.80
N SER A 160 17.55 -5.98 -3.19
CA SER A 160 18.93 -6.48 -3.34
C SER A 160 19.72 -5.85 -4.50
N GLU A 161 19.04 -5.14 -5.42
CA GLU A 161 19.70 -4.40 -6.52
C GLU A 161 20.06 -2.95 -6.11
N GLY A 162 19.82 -2.59 -4.84
CA GLY A 162 20.17 -1.27 -4.32
C GLY A 162 19.12 -0.19 -4.55
N LEU A 163 17.92 -0.53 -5.02
CA LEU A 163 16.82 0.41 -5.10
C LEU A 163 16.13 0.57 -3.74
N GLY A 164 15.89 1.81 -3.33
CA GLY A 164 15.10 2.15 -2.16
C GLY A 164 13.86 2.96 -2.53
N LEU A 165 12.78 2.76 -1.80
CA LEU A 165 11.53 3.49 -1.96
C LEU A 165 11.12 4.12 -0.63
N MET A 166 10.85 5.42 -0.68
CA MET A 166 10.17 6.18 0.37
C MET A 166 8.95 6.87 -0.25
N ILE A 167 7.90 7.05 0.52
CA ILE A 167 6.66 7.62 0.02
C ILE A 167 6.21 8.81 0.86
N ASN A 168 5.85 9.91 0.20
CA ASN A 168 5.12 11.02 0.79
C ASN A 168 3.80 11.19 0.05
N GLY A 169 2.68 11.19 0.78
CA GLY A 169 1.36 11.36 0.19
C GLY A 169 1.17 12.80 -0.28
N LEU A 170 0.99 12.98 -1.59
CA LEU A 170 0.66 14.24 -2.21
C LEU A 170 -0.66 14.09 -2.96
N VAL A 171 -1.48 15.13 -2.93
CA VAL A 171 -2.74 15.22 -3.66
C VAL A 171 -2.69 16.46 -4.53
N SER A 172 -3.14 16.35 -5.78
CA SER A 172 -3.22 17.43 -6.74
C SER A 172 -4.67 17.64 -7.19
N ASP A 173 -5.03 18.88 -7.50
CA ASP A 173 -6.28 19.24 -8.17
C ASP A 173 -6.39 18.66 -9.60
N ARG A 174 -5.25 18.22 -10.16
CA ARG A 174 -5.17 17.56 -11.46
C ARG A 174 -5.35 16.03 -11.38
N ASP A 175 -5.50 15.48 -10.18
CA ASP A 175 -5.72 14.05 -10.00
C ASP A 175 -7.09 13.64 -10.55
N ASP A 176 -7.10 12.77 -11.56
CA ASP A 176 -8.32 12.25 -12.16
C ASP A 176 -8.66 10.86 -11.58
N TRP A 177 -9.50 10.87 -10.56
CA TRP A 177 -9.97 9.67 -9.87
C TRP A 177 -11.17 8.99 -10.56
N SER A 178 -11.67 9.52 -11.66
CA SER A 178 -12.72 8.90 -12.47
C SER A 178 -12.21 7.70 -13.26
N ARG A 179 -10.92 7.65 -13.52
CA ARG A 179 -10.25 6.59 -14.28
C ARG A 179 -9.74 5.49 -13.37
N LEU A 180 -10.12 4.26 -13.67
CA LEU A 180 -9.56 3.08 -13.04
C LEU A 180 -8.15 2.84 -13.58
N ARG A 181 -7.15 3.32 -12.85
CA ARG A 181 -5.73 3.15 -13.18
C ARG A 181 -5.08 2.14 -12.24
N LYS A 182 -3.81 1.85 -12.49
CA LYS A 182 -2.99 1.00 -11.61
C LYS A 182 -2.96 1.59 -10.19
N PRO A 183 -3.35 0.81 -9.17
CA PRO A 183 -3.38 1.28 -7.78
C PRO A 183 -2.02 1.67 -7.24
N PHE A 184 -2.02 2.60 -6.29
CA PHE A 184 -0.82 3.15 -5.67
C PHE A 184 0.08 2.07 -5.05
N HIS A 185 -0.48 1.16 -4.24
CA HIS A 185 0.31 0.11 -3.60
C HIS A 185 0.92 -0.87 -4.61
N LEU A 186 0.22 -1.15 -5.71
CA LEU A 186 0.78 -1.97 -6.78
C LEU A 186 1.98 -1.27 -7.45
N ARG A 187 1.93 0.05 -7.65
CA ARG A 187 3.07 0.83 -8.17
C ARG A 187 4.27 0.79 -7.22
N CYS A 188 4.04 0.97 -5.92
CA CYS A 188 5.11 0.86 -4.92
C CYS A 188 5.79 -0.51 -4.98
N TRP A 189 4.98 -1.56 -5.10
CA TRP A 189 5.49 -2.93 -5.20
C TRP A 189 6.28 -3.19 -6.49
N GLU A 190 5.85 -2.62 -7.60
CA GLU A 190 6.60 -2.68 -8.87
C GLU A 190 7.97 -2.02 -8.76
N VAL A 191 8.05 -0.82 -8.17
CA VAL A 191 9.32 -0.13 -7.93
C VAL A 191 10.25 -1.00 -7.09
N LEU A 192 9.75 -1.56 -5.97
CA LEU A 192 10.57 -2.42 -5.11
C LEU A 192 11.02 -3.73 -5.77
N ARG A 193 10.36 -4.17 -6.84
CA ARG A 193 10.76 -5.35 -7.63
C ARG A 193 11.58 -5.01 -8.88
N SER A 194 11.81 -3.74 -9.15
CA SER A 194 12.61 -3.29 -10.31
C SER A 194 14.10 -3.50 -10.05
N ARG A 195 14.86 -3.67 -11.14
CA ARG A 195 16.32 -3.79 -11.08
C ARG A 195 17.03 -2.45 -11.30
N THR A 196 16.37 -1.54 -12.00
CA THR A 196 16.90 -0.22 -12.38
C THR A 196 15.85 0.86 -12.14
N LEU A 197 16.27 2.12 -12.24
CA LEU A 197 15.38 3.28 -12.20
C LEU A 197 14.71 3.58 -13.55
N GLU A 198 15.13 2.88 -14.61
CA GLU A 198 14.61 3.00 -15.98
C GLU A 198 13.51 1.98 -16.28
#